data_b6890a7ce51b677272582493ffc844cf
#
_entry.id   b6890a7ce51b677272582493ffc844cf
#
_cell.length_a   1.000
_cell.length_b   1.000
_cell.length_c   1.000
_cell.angle_alpha   90.00
_cell.angle_beta   90.00
_cell.angle_gamma   90.00
#
_symmetry.space_group_name_H-M   'P 1'
#
loop_
_entity.id
_entity.type
_entity.pdbx_description
1 polymer ?
#
loop_
_entity_poly.entity_id
_entity_poly.type
_entity_poly.pdbx_seq_one_letter_code
_entity_poly.pdbx_strand_id
1 'polypeptide(L)'
;MKKISDDVTQGISKSAARAMLRAVGLKDDDFNKFQVGVVSAGNEVTPCNLTGPELSEYAKKGVNGPDSAALIFSTIAVSDGISMGHEGMRASLVSRE
;
A
#
# COMPACT_ATOMS: atom_id res chain seq x y z
N MET A 1 -3.24 1.80 24.19
CA MET A 1 -4.18 1.11 23.27
C MET A 1 -3.38 0.21 22.33
N LYS A 2 -3.76 -1.03 22.23
CA LYS A 2 -3.13 -1.96 21.27
C LYS A 2 -3.54 -1.59 19.85
N LYS A 3 -2.53 -1.42 18.96
CA LYS A 3 -2.75 -1.23 17.53
C LYS A 3 -2.77 -2.58 16.82
N ILE A 4 -3.48 -2.69 15.71
CA ILE A 4 -3.47 -3.92 14.90
C ILE A 4 -2.04 -4.22 14.42
N SER A 5 -1.28 -3.19 14.05
CA SER A 5 0.12 -3.32 13.64
C SER A 5 1.05 -3.89 14.72
N ASP A 6 0.65 -3.82 15.99
CA ASP A 6 1.46 -4.39 17.08
C ASP A 6 1.64 -5.90 16.92
N ASP A 7 0.72 -6.58 16.25
CA ASP A 7 0.82 -8.01 15.98
C ASP A 7 2.01 -8.39 15.08
N VAL A 8 2.56 -7.44 14.34
CA VAL A 8 3.75 -7.65 13.49
C VAL A 8 4.96 -6.84 13.94
N THR A 9 4.78 -5.84 14.79
CA THR A 9 5.88 -4.94 15.19
C THR A 9 6.37 -5.15 16.61
N GLN A 10 5.58 -5.76 17.50
CA GLN A 10 5.91 -5.85 18.90
C GLN A 10 6.29 -7.28 19.34
N GLY A 11 7.15 -7.36 20.33
CA GLY A 11 7.60 -8.62 20.93
C GLY A 11 8.83 -9.25 20.27
N ILE A 12 9.49 -10.12 21.02
CA ILE A 12 10.72 -10.79 20.57
C ILE A 12 10.46 -11.69 19.36
N SER A 13 9.33 -12.38 19.33
CA SER A 13 8.95 -13.27 18.23
C SER A 13 8.79 -12.55 16.89
N LYS A 14 8.69 -11.22 16.88
CA LYS A 14 8.52 -10.40 15.69
C LYS A 14 9.82 -9.70 15.24
N SER A 15 10.97 -10.16 15.72
CA SER A 15 12.27 -9.61 15.34
C SER A 15 12.51 -9.71 13.83
N ALA A 16 12.16 -10.83 13.22
CA ALA A 16 12.31 -11.02 11.77
C ALA A 16 11.40 -10.06 10.98
N ALA A 17 10.15 -9.86 11.41
CA ALA A 17 9.24 -8.91 10.79
C ALA A 17 9.79 -7.48 10.87
N ARG A 18 10.30 -7.08 12.04
CA ARG A 18 10.94 -5.76 12.18
C ARG A 18 12.16 -5.59 11.29
N ALA A 19 12.97 -6.64 11.13
CA ALA A 19 14.13 -6.59 10.24
C ALA A 19 13.71 -6.30 8.80
N MET A 20 12.65 -6.95 8.31
CA MET A 20 12.11 -6.69 6.98
C MET A 20 11.56 -5.26 6.85
N LEU A 21 10.85 -4.78 7.86
CA LEU A 21 10.31 -3.42 7.87
C LEU A 21 11.42 -2.37 7.93
N ARG A 22 12.53 -2.64 8.63
CA ARG A 22 13.72 -1.77 8.59
C ARG A 22 14.34 -1.68 7.21
N ALA A 23 14.35 -2.80 6.48
CA ALA A 23 14.90 -2.83 5.12
C ALA A 23 14.13 -1.93 4.14
N VAL A 24 12.83 -1.68 4.39
CA VAL A 24 12.02 -0.73 3.61
C VAL A 24 12.02 0.70 4.20
N GLY A 25 12.81 0.93 5.22
CA GLY A 25 13.07 2.28 5.74
C GLY A 25 12.41 2.66 7.05
N LEU A 26 11.65 1.77 7.71
CA LEU A 26 11.09 2.06 9.03
C LEU A 26 12.19 2.07 10.08
N LYS A 27 12.08 3.01 11.01
CA LYS A 27 13.00 3.17 12.15
C LYS A 27 12.35 2.70 13.45
N ASP A 28 13.11 2.68 14.52
CA ASP A 28 12.64 2.22 15.83
C ASP A 28 11.37 2.95 16.31
N ASP A 29 11.33 4.26 16.13
CA ASP A 29 10.17 5.05 16.52
C ASP A 29 8.91 4.71 15.71
N ASP A 30 9.08 4.29 14.46
CA ASP A 30 7.96 3.97 13.56
C ASP A 30 7.19 2.72 14.02
N PHE A 31 7.86 1.81 14.74
CA PHE A 31 7.19 0.62 15.28
C PHE A 31 6.19 0.93 16.38
N ASN A 32 6.25 2.12 16.95
CA ASN A 32 5.30 2.59 17.96
C ASN A 32 4.15 3.41 17.36
N LYS A 33 4.21 3.72 16.06
CA LYS A 33 3.19 4.47 15.36
C LYS A 33 2.09 3.57 14.79
N PHE A 34 0.97 4.16 14.43
CA PHE A 34 0.00 3.50 13.56
C PHE A 34 0.61 3.31 12.18
N GLN A 35 0.52 2.12 11.64
CA GLN A 35 0.91 1.86 10.26
C GLN A 35 -0.30 1.99 9.36
N VAL A 36 -0.19 2.83 8.34
CA VAL A 36 -1.27 3.15 7.41
C VAL A 36 -0.87 2.73 6.00
N GLY A 37 -1.64 1.84 5.41
CA GLY A 37 -1.46 1.45 4.02
C GLY A 37 -1.98 2.55 3.08
N VAL A 38 -1.14 3.00 2.15
CA VAL A 38 -1.53 3.86 1.04
C VAL A 38 -1.54 3.00 -0.20
N VAL A 39 -2.72 2.75 -0.73
CA VAL A 39 -2.90 1.82 -1.84
C VAL A 39 -3.40 2.53 -3.09
N SER A 40 -2.84 2.15 -4.23
CA SER A 40 -3.34 2.59 -5.54
C SER A 40 -3.25 1.45 -6.55
N ALA A 41 -4.03 1.55 -7.62
CA ALA A 41 -3.91 0.68 -8.78
C ALA A 41 -2.99 1.31 -9.85
N GLY A 42 -2.00 2.09 -9.42
CA GLY A 42 -1.09 2.81 -10.30
C GLY A 42 -0.27 1.89 -11.19
N ASN A 43 -0.23 2.18 -12.49
CA ASN A 43 0.57 1.48 -13.48
C ASN A 43 0.74 2.34 -14.74
N GLU A 44 1.60 1.89 -15.63
CA GLU A 44 1.86 2.56 -16.92
C GLU A 44 1.06 1.97 -18.09
N VAL A 45 0.24 0.95 -17.83
CA VAL A 45 -0.49 0.21 -18.88
C VAL A 45 -1.73 0.97 -19.32
N THR A 46 -2.38 1.68 -18.41
CA THR A 46 -3.62 2.39 -18.68
C THR A 46 -3.54 3.85 -18.22
N PRO A 47 -4.03 4.80 -19.04
CA PRO A 47 -3.97 6.22 -18.70
C PRO A 47 -4.74 6.56 -17.41
N CYS A 48 -5.78 5.81 -17.08
CA CYS A 48 -6.56 6.03 -15.87
C CYS A 48 -5.75 5.83 -14.57
N ASN A 49 -4.68 5.05 -14.64
CA ASN A 49 -3.87 4.66 -13.48
C ASN A 49 -2.48 5.32 -13.47
N LEU A 50 -2.17 6.10 -14.51
CA LEU A 50 -0.83 6.63 -14.72
C LEU A 50 -0.39 7.59 -13.61
N THR A 51 -1.31 8.35 -13.03
CA THR A 51 -1.04 9.30 -11.96
C THR A 51 -1.06 8.67 -10.56
N GLY A 52 -1.43 7.40 -10.45
CA GLY A 52 -1.55 6.70 -9.16
C GLY A 52 -0.30 6.76 -8.29
N PRO A 53 0.90 6.45 -8.83
CA PRO A 53 2.14 6.52 -8.05
C PRO A 53 2.43 7.91 -7.50
N GLU A 54 2.24 8.96 -8.28
CA GLU A 54 2.46 10.34 -7.85
C GLU A 54 1.47 10.74 -6.74
N LEU A 55 0.20 10.44 -6.92
CA LEU A 55 -0.83 10.71 -5.91
C LEU A 55 -0.56 9.94 -4.61
N SER A 56 -0.06 8.70 -4.70
CA SER A 56 0.32 7.90 -3.54
C SER A 56 1.44 8.56 -2.73
N GLU A 57 2.41 9.19 -3.39
CA GLU A 57 3.48 9.91 -2.70
C GLU A 57 2.95 11.15 -1.96
N TYR A 58 2.02 11.90 -2.54
CA TYR A 58 1.37 13.01 -1.85
C TYR A 58 0.54 12.52 -0.65
N ALA A 59 -0.22 11.45 -0.83
CA ALA A 59 -1.00 10.86 0.26
C ALA A 59 -0.08 10.38 1.40
N LYS A 60 1.04 9.74 1.07
CA LYS A 60 2.05 9.30 2.05
C LYS A 60 2.58 10.48 2.86
N LYS A 61 2.90 11.59 2.21
CA LYS A 61 3.37 12.81 2.90
C LYS A 61 2.33 13.36 3.88
N GLY A 62 1.05 13.29 3.50
CA GLY A 62 -0.04 13.74 4.37
C GLY A 62 -0.30 12.84 5.55
N VAL A 63 -0.06 11.54 5.41
CA VAL A 63 -0.28 10.55 6.47
C VAL A 63 0.89 10.47 7.45
N ASN A 64 2.13 10.59 6.95
CA ASN A 64 3.31 10.52 7.79
C ASN A 64 3.33 11.64 8.83
N GLY A 65 3.55 11.27 10.08
CA GLY A 65 3.57 12.22 11.18
C GLY A 65 4.10 11.60 12.47
N PRO A 66 3.93 12.30 13.61
CA PRO A 66 4.41 11.79 14.88
C PRO A 66 3.72 10.49 15.33
N ASP A 67 2.47 10.28 14.92
CA ASP A 67 1.65 9.15 15.36
C ASP A 67 1.39 8.12 14.26
N SER A 68 1.78 8.38 13.03
CA SER A 68 1.51 7.49 11.90
C SER A 68 2.69 7.36 10.94
N ALA A 69 2.85 6.18 10.39
CA ALA A 69 3.82 5.85 9.34
C ALA A 69 3.08 5.23 8.16
N ALA A 70 3.26 5.81 6.98
CA ALA A 70 2.60 5.35 5.77
C ALA A 70 3.49 4.42 4.95
N LEU A 71 2.89 3.34 4.43
CA LEU A 71 3.53 2.40 3.52
C LEU A 71 2.71 2.32 2.24
N ILE A 72 3.37 2.53 1.12
CA ILE A 72 2.73 2.49 -0.21
C ILE A 72 2.77 1.06 -0.74
N PHE A 73 1.67 0.61 -1.31
CA PHE A 73 1.63 -0.60 -2.11
C PHE A 73 0.64 -0.46 -3.27
N SER A 74 0.78 -1.33 -4.26
CA SER A 74 -0.07 -1.29 -5.45
C SER A 74 -0.90 -2.55 -5.57
N THR A 75 -2.08 -2.41 -6.16
CA THR A 75 -2.94 -3.51 -6.54
C THR A 75 -2.90 -3.73 -8.05
N ILE A 76 -3.36 -4.89 -8.48
CA ILE A 76 -3.63 -5.12 -9.90
C ILE A 76 -4.80 -4.24 -10.35
N ALA A 77 -4.84 -3.95 -11.64
CA ALA A 77 -5.95 -3.25 -12.27
C ALA A 77 -6.27 -3.85 -13.62
N VAL A 78 -7.55 -3.95 -13.94
CA VAL A 78 -8.04 -4.26 -15.28
C VAL A 78 -8.50 -2.94 -15.90
N SER A 79 -7.95 -2.61 -17.07
CA SER A 79 -8.37 -1.42 -17.80
C SER A 79 -9.63 -1.72 -18.62
N ASP A 80 -10.74 -1.18 -18.18
CA ASP A 80 -12.00 -1.30 -18.90
C ASP A 80 -11.91 -0.70 -20.31
N GLY A 81 -11.16 0.38 -20.46
CA GLY A 81 -10.95 1.02 -21.76
C GLY A 81 -10.15 0.17 -22.75
N ILE A 82 -9.19 -0.62 -22.27
CA ILE A 82 -8.41 -1.52 -23.13
C ILE A 82 -9.13 -2.84 -23.37
N SER A 83 -9.81 -3.37 -22.37
CA SER A 83 -10.47 -4.67 -22.45
C SER A 83 -11.90 -4.63 -22.95
N MET A 84 -12.44 -3.43 -23.19
CA MET A 84 -13.81 -3.23 -23.69
C MET A 84 -14.05 -4.02 -25.00
N GLY A 85 -15.11 -4.84 -25.01
CA GLY A 85 -15.41 -5.69 -26.15
C GLY A 85 -14.52 -6.95 -26.27
N HIS A 86 -13.64 -7.19 -25.30
CA HIS A 86 -12.72 -8.33 -25.27
C HIS A 86 -13.00 -9.25 -24.07
N GLU A 87 -12.54 -10.51 -24.15
CA GLU A 87 -12.70 -11.47 -23.04
C GLU A 87 -12.05 -11.01 -21.73
N GLY A 88 -11.02 -10.19 -21.81
CA GLY A 88 -10.35 -9.62 -20.63
C GLY A 88 -11.29 -8.84 -19.71
N MET A 89 -12.41 -8.36 -20.25
CA MET A 89 -13.43 -7.65 -19.46
C MET A 89 -14.07 -8.53 -18.37
N ARG A 90 -14.02 -9.85 -18.51
CA ARG A 90 -14.53 -10.80 -17.50
C ARG A 90 -13.84 -10.66 -16.16
N ALA A 91 -12.57 -10.23 -16.14
CA ALA A 91 -11.81 -10.06 -14.92
C ALA A 91 -12.08 -8.72 -14.22
N SER A 92 -12.84 -7.80 -14.83
CA SER A 92 -13.02 -6.44 -14.32
C SER A 92 -13.69 -6.42 -12.95
N LEU A 93 -14.82 -7.10 -12.78
CA LEU A 93 -15.53 -7.12 -11.48
C LEU A 93 -14.77 -7.93 -10.43
N VAL A 94 -14.24 -9.08 -10.81
CA VAL A 94 -13.50 -9.95 -9.89
C VAL A 94 -12.26 -9.26 -9.33
N SER A 95 -11.55 -8.49 -10.14
CA SER A 95 -10.35 -7.77 -9.70
C SER A 95 -10.63 -6.64 -8.73
N ARG A 96 -11.87 -6.18 -8.64
CA ARG A 96 -12.28 -5.11 -7.72
C ARG A 96 -12.65 -5.62 -6.32
N GLU A 97 -12.89 -6.90 -6.17
CA GLU A 97 -13.21 -7.52 -4.89
C GLU A 97 -11.98 -7.99 -4.12
#